data_2c1ba1ee9f8908d3af5d3f958d9ea6a3
#
_entry.id   2c1ba1ee9f8908d3af5d3f958d9ea6a3
#
_cell.length_a   1.000
_cell.length_b   1.000
_cell.length_c   1.000
_cell.angle_alpha   90.00
_cell.angle_beta   90.00
_cell.angle_gamma   90.00
#
_symmetry.space_group_name_H-M   'P 1'
#
loop_
_entity.id
_entity.type
_entity.pdbx_description
1 polymer ?
#
loop_
_entity_poly.entity_id
_entity_poly.type
_entity_poly.pdbx_seq_one_letter_code
_entity_poly.pdbx_strand_id
1 'polypeptide(L)'
;MGTFRLWSVISVLMLNTSACLSPFALDHAVTAYDHAVTNTLTEQLLLNIARAHHHHPIHFTGVSNIAATFDFRLHAGATPPLGGLDGGFHLSPVFGTSVAENPTISIVPIEGKAFTKRLLTPLHEGNLTLLLRQGVDIDLLLRLMAAELRIPGNPREIVYYNRPADRQSYMVFRQVVLQLSTLQDRNLLYVEPMIYHNTWTIPSANVSGDDFRELERHYRITADESHQRYILEKRVTGRILITNYDPDNLPNDERIRLHQKADRWPPNDILVDVRPDHPGGEYPIQGKFRLRSFHAILNFLGRGIHDAPEYDVPKDPRTPPVNKNPTTTLQILESDRVLDDMERYVYYQGEYYGFRDDEQNNWNREAFRLLYQLFQMTVSEVPRLGVPSITIAK
;
A
#
# COMPACT_ATOMS: atom_id res chain seq x y z
N MET A 1 -10.87 18.23 66.52
CA MET A 1 -9.70 17.65 65.83
C MET A 1 -10.06 16.68 64.67
N GLY A 2 -11.26 16.14 64.59
CA GLY A 2 -11.67 15.21 63.55
C GLY A 2 -11.98 15.83 62.18
N THR A 3 -12.54 17.01 62.13
CA THR A 3 -12.97 17.67 60.88
C THR A 3 -11.79 18.14 60.01
N PHE A 4 -10.67 18.61 60.64
CA PHE A 4 -9.49 19.08 59.95
C PHE A 4 -8.75 17.95 59.20
N ARG A 5 -8.76 16.73 59.74
CA ARG A 5 -8.16 15.54 59.10
C ARG A 5 -8.97 15.06 57.90
N LEU A 6 -10.30 15.18 57.95
CA LEU A 6 -11.17 14.78 56.81
C LEU A 6 -11.00 15.71 55.61
N TRP A 7 -10.86 17.03 55.87
CA TRP A 7 -10.61 18.00 54.80
C TRP A 7 -9.23 17.84 54.12
N SER A 8 -8.19 17.47 54.90
CA SER A 8 -6.86 17.20 54.35
C SER A 8 -6.86 15.95 53.46
N VAL A 9 -7.58 14.90 53.85
CA VAL A 9 -7.69 13.66 53.04
C VAL A 9 -8.47 13.91 51.75
N ILE A 10 -9.54 14.68 51.77
CA ILE A 10 -10.34 15.03 50.61
C ILE A 10 -9.51 15.91 49.65
N SER A 11 -8.72 16.89 50.15
CA SER A 11 -7.84 17.68 49.32
C SER A 11 -6.73 16.87 48.63
N VAL A 12 -6.12 15.92 49.32
CA VAL A 12 -5.10 15.04 48.76
C VAL A 12 -5.71 14.08 47.73
N LEU A 13 -6.94 13.60 47.96
CA LEU A 13 -7.64 12.74 46.99
C LEU A 13 -8.00 13.52 45.71
N MET A 14 -8.44 14.77 45.83
CA MET A 14 -8.76 15.63 44.67
C MET A 14 -7.53 16.05 43.83
N LEU A 15 -6.37 16.18 44.47
CA LEU A 15 -5.12 16.48 43.72
C LEU A 15 -4.61 15.30 42.89
N ASN A 16 -4.91 14.07 43.27
CA ASN A 16 -4.49 12.87 42.54
C ASN A 16 -5.41 12.51 41.35
N THR A 17 -6.65 12.98 41.31
CA THR A 17 -7.56 12.72 40.19
C THR A 17 -7.28 13.60 38.96
N SER A 18 -6.66 14.75 39.13
CA SER A 18 -6.32 15.65 38.02
C SER A 18 -5.17 15.13 37.14
N ALA A 19 -4.30 14.27 37.68
CA ALA A 19 -3.16 13.69 36.97
C ALA A 19 -3.56 12.57 35.98
N CYS A 20 -4.73 11.94 36.17
CA CYS A 20 -5.18 10.82 35.33
C CYS A 20 -5.98 11.26 34.08
N LEU A 21 -6.44 12.50 34.00
CA LEU A 21 -7.26 12.98 32.86
C LEU A 21 -6.43 13.33 31.62
N SER A 22 -5.20 13.76 31.81
CA SER A 22 -4.32 14.19 30.70
C SER A 22 -3.92 13.04 29.76
N PRO A 23 -3.47 11.85 30.23
CA PRO A 23 -3.19 10.71 29.37
C PRO A 23 -4.42 10.19 28.62
N PHE A 24 -5.58 10.16 29.27
CA PHE A 24 -6.83 9.71 28.65
C PHE A 24 -7.30 10.65 27.54
N ALA A 25 -7.24 11.97 27.78
CA ALA A 25 -7.58 12.97 26.77
C ALA A 25 -6.62 12.91 25.57
N LEU A 26 -5.32 12.69 25.81
CA LEU A 26 -4.32 12.53 24.76
C LEU A 26 -4.56 11.27 23.93
N ASP A 27 -4.81 10.14 24.55
CA ASP A 27 -5.08 8.86 23.87
C ASP A 27 -6.32 8.95 22.98
N HIS A 28 -7.40 9.54 23.49
CA HIS A 28 -8.62 9.77 22.73
C HIS A 28 -8.38 10.71 21.53
N ALA A 29 -7.63 11.80 21.73
CA ALA A 29 -7.32 12.75 20.68
C ALA A 29 -6.44 12.12 19.58
N VAL A 30 -5.39 11.40 19.95
CA VAL A 30 -4.49 10.73 19.00
C VAL A 30 -5.29 9.75 18.13
N THR A 31 -6.15 8.93 18.75
CA THR A 31 -7.00 7.98 18.01
C THR A 31 -8.00 8.69 17.09
N ALA A 32 -8.63 9.76 17.56
CA ALA A 32 -9.58 10.55 16.75
C ALA A 32 -8.89 11.22 15.55
N TYR A 33 -7.70 11.77 15.75
CA TYR A 33 -6.92 12.36 14.64
C TYR A 33 -6.42 11.31 13.65
N ASP A 34 -5.97 10.16 14.10
CA ASP A 34 -5.59 9.05 13.22
C ASP A 34 -6.75 8.61 12.33
N HIS A 35 -7.93 8.41 12.93
CA HIS A 35 -9.15 8.13 12.18
C HIS A 35 -9.52 9.23 11.17
N ALA A 36 -9.42 10.50 11.58
CA ALA A 36 -9.73 11.62 10.70
C ALA A 36 -8.78 11.68 9.50
N VAL A 37 -7.48 11.52 9.72
CA VAL A 37 -6.46 11.53 8.65
C VAL A 37 -6.65 10.36 7.71
N THR A 38 -6.86 9.15 8.23
CA THR A 38 -7.07 7.94 7.43
C THR A 38 -8.36 8.04 6.60
N ASN A 39 -9.46 8.53 7.18
CA ASN A 39 -10.70 8.77 6.46
C ASN A 39 -10.52 9.80 5.35
N THR A 40 -9.85 10.92 5.63
CA THR A 40 -9.59 11.96 4.63
C THR A 40 -8.77 11.44 3.45
N LEU A 41 -7.75 10.60 3.69
CA LEU A 41 -6.98 9.99 2.61
C LEU A 41 -7.82 9.01 1.78
N THR A 42 -8.69 8.23 2.43
CA THR A 42 -9.65 7.35 1.76
C THR A 42 -10.59 8.14 0.85
N GLU A 43 -11.18 9.21 1.36
CA GLU A 43 -12.04 10.10 0.59
C GLU A 43 -11.31 10.77 -0.58
N GLN A 44 -10.05 11.19 -0.38
CA GLN A 44 -9.24 11.75 -1.46
C GLN A 44 -8.94 10.75 -2.58
N LEU A 45 -8.73 9.47 -2.25
CA LEU A 45 -8.55 8.42 -3.26
C LEU A 45 -9.82 8.24 -4.10
N LEU A 46 -10.99 8.13 -3.47
CA LEU A 46 -12.27 8.07 -4.16
C LEU A 46 -12.52 9.33 -5.00
N LEU A 47 -12.29 10.50 -4.44
CA LEU A 47 -12.43 11.78 -5.15
C LEU A 47 -11.52 11.85 -6.38
N ASN A 48 -10.32 11.30 -6.32
CA ASN A 48 -9.40 11.29 -7.45
C ASN A 48 -9.77 10.23 -8.51
N ILE A 49 -10.45 9.14 -8.12
CA ILE A 49 -11.08 8.22 -9.09
C ILE A 49 -12.24 8.95 -9.82
N ALA A 50 -13.10 9.66 -9.07
CA ALA A 50 -14.19 10.45 -9.66
C ALA A 50 -13.65 11.58 -10.58
N ARG A 51 -12.57 12.27 -10.19
CA ARG A 51 -11.89 13.25 -11.05
C ARG A 51 -11.35 12.61 -12.33
N ALA A 52 -10.74 11.43 -12.22
CA ALA A 52 -10.23 10.69 -13.37
C ALA A 52 -11.36 10.26 -14.31
N HIS A 53 -12.52 9.87 -13.76
CA HIS A 53 -13.74 9.60 -14.53
C HIS A 53 -14.18 10.81 -15.36
N HIS A 54 -14.21 12.00 -14.76
CA HIS A 54 -14.58 13.25 -15.44
C HIS A 54 -13.42 13.91 -16.21
N HIS A 55 -12.29 13.25 -16.38
CA HIS A 55 -11.07 13.80 -17.01
C HIS A 55 -10.54 15.08 -16.33
N HIS A 56 -10.78 15.25 -15.03
CA HIS A 56 -10.29 16.37 -14.25
C HIS A 56 -8.91 16.10 -13.64
N PRO A 57 -8.13 17.15 -13.31
CA PRO A 57 -6.83 17.01 -12.71
C PRO A 57 -6.87 16.28 -11.36
N ILE A 58 -5.94 15.36 -11.15
CA ILE A 58 -5.75 14.64 -9.89
C ILE A 58 -4.99 15.54 -8.92
N HIS A 59 -5.48 15.63 -7.70
CA HIS A 59 -4.90 16.46 -6.65
C HIS A 59 -5.00 15.79 -5.29
N PHE A 60 -3.94 15.87 -4.49
CA PHE A 60 -3.89 15.36 -3.12
C PHE A 60 -3.47 16.45 -2.15
N THR A 61 -3.97 16.35 -0.92
CA THR A 61 -3.54 17.16 0.22
C THR A 61 -3.06 16.24 1.33
N GLY A 62 -2.06 16.68 2.07
CA GLY A 62 -1.53 15.95 3.21
C GLY A 62 -1.67 16.76 4.50
N VAL A 63 -1.79 16.07 5.61
CA VAL A 63 -1.65 16.65 6.93
C VAL A 63 -0.18 16.61 7.32
N SER A 64 0.45 17.77 7.46
CA SER A 64 1.88 17.88 7.78
C SER A 64 2.16 17.90 9.27
N ASN A 65 1.25 18.47 10.06
CA ASN A 65 1.37 18.56 11.51
C ASN A 65 -0.01 18.71 12.16
N ILE A 66 -0.19 18.09 13.31
CA ILE A 66 -1.33 18.26 14.19
C ILE A 66 -0.75 18.66 15.55
N ALA A 67 -1.04 19.89 16.01
CA ALA A 67 -0.71 20.34 17.34
C ALA A 67 -2.01 20.59 18.09
N ALA A 68 -2.16 19.95 19.25
CA ALA A 68 -3.32 20.14 20.11
C ALA A 68 -2.89 20.73 21.45
N THR A 69 -3.60 21.77 21.90
CA THR A 69 -3.50 22.29 23.26
C THR A 69 -4.77 21.93 24.01
N PHE A 70 -4.60 21.39 25.21
CA PHE A 70 -5.71 20.99 26.06
C PHE A 70 -5.86 22.01 27.21
N ASP A 71 -7.04 22.62 27.31
CA ASP A 71 -7.43 23.51 28.39
C ASP A 71 -8.29 22.72 29.39
N PHE A 72 -7.75 22.46 30.58
CA PHE A 72 -8.48 21.81 31.68
C PHE A 72 -9.03 22.87 32.61
N ARG A 73 -10.35 22.98 32.73
CA ARG A 73 -11.00 23.92 33.63
C ARG A 73 -11.82 23.17 34.68
N LEU A 74 -11.50 23.44 35.95
CA LEU A 74 -12.25 22.99 37.09
C LEU A 74 -13.17 24.11 37.54
N HIS A 75 -14.48 23.88 37.52
CA HIS A 75 -15.47 24.80 38.05
C HIS A 75 -15.99 24.25 39.40
N ALA A 76 -15.77 25.05 40.46
CA ALA A 76 -16.39 24.80 41.75
C ALA A 76 -17.37 25.93 42.05
N GLY A 77 -18.64 25.63 42.20
CA GLY A 77 -19.67 26.60 42.49
C GLY A 77 -20.58 26.07 43.61
N ALA A 78 -21.23 27.00 44.31
CA ALA A 78 -22.29 26.66 45.22
C ALA A 78 -23.56 27.40 44.81
N THR A 79 -24.65 26.69 44.56
CA THR A 79 -25.94 27.29 44.26
C THR A 79 -26.71 27.49 45.56
N PRO A 80 -27.15 28.74 45.86
CA PRO A 80 -28.04 28.97 46.97
C PRO A 80 -29.43 28.36 46.69
N PRO A 81 -30.14 27.83 47.65
CA PRO A 81 -31.46 27.25 47.46
C PRO A 81 -32.44 28.33 46.98
N LEU A 82 -33.10 28.12 45.86
CA LEU A 82 -34.23 28.90 45.40
C LEU A 82 -35.48 28.41 46.15
N GLY A 83 -35.83 29.02 47.25
CA GLY A 83 -37.16 28.80 47.82
C GLY A 83 -37.24 28.81 49.34
N GLY A 84 -38.12 29.64 49.88
CA GLY A 84 -38.89 29.46 51.11
C GLY A 84 -38.19 29.78 52.43
N LEU A 85 -38.83 30.61 53.22
CA LEU A 85 -38.44 31.13 54.54
C LEU A 85 -38.40 30.11 55.68
N ASP A 86 -38.53 28.79 55.43
CA ASP A 86 -38.54 27.76 56.46
C ASP A 86 -37.63 26.59 56.08
N GLY A 87 -36.42 26.58 56.54
CA GLY A 87 -35.60 25.38 56.50
C GLY A 87 -34.14 25.64 56.19
N GLY A 88 -33.28 25.04 56.94
CA GLY A 88 -31.83 25.18 57.03
C GLY A 88 -31.08 25.42 55.74
N PHE A 89 -30.02 26.21 55.85
CA PHE A 89 -29.11 26.60 54.81
C PHE A 89 -28.36 25.38 54.25
N HIS A 90 -28.89 24.76 53.19
CA HIS A 90 -28.19 23.68 52.46
C HIS A 90 -27.58 24.26 51.20
N LEU A 91 -26.28 24.55 51.22
CA LEU A 91 -25.50 24.86 50.04
C LEU A 91 -25.21 23.54 49.27
N SER A 92 -25.77 23.40 48.08
CA SER A 92 -25.44 22.26 47.21
C SER A 92 -24.16 22.62 46.42
N PRO A 93 -23.04 21.93 46.67
CA PRO A 93 -21.83 22.16 45.88
C PRO A 93 -22.04 21.57 44.49
N VAL A 94 -21.77 22.37 43.48
CA VAL A 94 -21.75 21.95 42.08
C VAL A 94 -20.29 21.90 41.63
N PHE A 95 -19.81 20.73 41.27
CA PHE A 95 -18.49 20.55 40.68
C PHE A 95 -18.65 20.21 39.20
N GLY A 96 -17.98 20.96 38.35
CA GLY A 96 -17.94 20.70 36.91
C GLY A 96 -16.51 20.67 36.45
N THR A 97 -16.18 19.71 35.60
CA THR A 97 -14.93 19.67 34.86
C THR A 97 -15.22 19.86 33.38
N SER A 98 -14.52 20.79 32.72
CA SER A 98 -14.56 20.93 31.26
C SER A 98 -13.16 20.79 30.69
N VAL A 99 -13.05 20.01 29.62
CA VAL A 99 -11.83 19.89 28.81
C VAL A 99 -12.13 20.53 27.47
N ALA A 100 -11.42 21.57 27.13
CA ALA A 100 -11.48 22.20 25.82
C ALA A 100 -10.21 21.83 25.05
N GLU A 101 -10.37 21.34 23.84
CA GLU A 101 -9.29 21.03 22.92
C GLU A 101 -9.27 22.08 21.81
N ASN A 102 -8.07 22.64 21.54
CA ASN A 102 -7.86 23.61 20.47
C ASN A 102 -6.81 23.07 19.49
N PRO A 103 -7.21 22.23 18.50
CA PRO A 103 -6.28 21.68 17.53
C PRO A 103 -5.87 22.73 16.51
N THR A 104 -4.58 22.75 16.19
CA THR A 104 -4.03 23.44 15.02
C THR A 104 -3.61 22.38 14.01
N ILE A 105 -4.30 22.30 12.87
CA ILE A 105 -4.03 21.33 11.82
C ILE A 105 -3.42 22.05 10.63
N SER A 106 -2.22 21.63 10.21
CA SER A 106 -1.56 22.14 9.02
C SER A 106 -1.82 21.22 7.82
N ILE A 107 -2.65 21.69 6.89
CA ILE A 107 -2.96 21.00 5.65
C ILE A 107 -2.09 21.60 4.54
N VAL A 108 -1.37 20.76 3.80
CA VAL A 108 -0.50 21.17 2.70
C VAL A 108 -0.88 20.46 1.41
N PRO A 109 -0.91 21.15 0.26
CA PRO A 109 -1.07 20.50 -1.01
C PRO A 109 0.15 19.63 -1.31
N ILE A 110 -0.10 18.40 -1.81
CA ILE A 110 0.94 17.52 -2.31
C ILE A 110 1.05 17.78 -3.81
N GLU A 111 1.99 18.64 -4.20
CA GLU A 111 2.13 19.13 -5.57
C GLU A 111 3.59 19.36 -5.95
N GLY A 112 3.82 19.87 -7.14
CA GLY A 112 5.16 20.21 -7.63
C GLY A 112 5.81 19.11 -8.48
N LYS A 113 6.95 19.44 -9.07
CA LYS A 113 7.65 18.61 -10.06
C LYS A 113 8.01 17.21 -9.53
N ALA A 114 8.46 17.12 -8.28
CA ALA A 114 8.85 15.84 -7.68
C ALA A 114 7.65 14.91 -7.48
N PHE A 115 6.54 15.44 -6.97
CA PHE A 115 5.30 14.71 -6.82
C PHE A 115 4.74 14.25 -8.17
N THR A 116 4.61 15.17 -9.14
CA THR A 116 4.11 14.85 -10.49
C THR A 116 4.96 13.78 -11.15
N LYS A 117 6.29 13.86 -11.01
CA LYS A 117 7.19 12.82 -11.53
C LYS A 117 6.89 11.45 -10.90
N ARG A 118 6.74 11.37 -9.57
CA ARG A 118 6.41 10.12 -8.88
C ARG A 118 5.03 9.58 -9.31
N LEU A 119 4.03 10.44 -9.39
CA LEU A 119 2.67 10.09 -9.79
C LEU A 119 2.62 9.49 -11.20
N LEU A 120 3.44 9.99 -12.14
CA LEU A 120 3.49 9.57 -13.53
C LEU A 120 4.51 8.46 -13.81
N THR A 121 5.46 8.23 -12.90
CA THR A 121 6.47 7.17 -13.07
C THR A 121 5.80 5.80 -12.88
N PRO A 122 6.00 4.83 -13.80
CA PRO A 122 5.51 3.48 -13.62
C PRO A 122 6.05 2.84 -12.33
N LEU A 123 5.22 2.01 -11.70
CA LEU A 123 5.60 1.27 -10.50
C LEU A 123 6.75 0.31 -10.80
N HIS A 124 7.62 0.13 -9.80
CA HIS A 124 8.76 -0.77 -9.90
C HIS A 124 8.35 -2.22 -9.59
N GLU A 125 9.01 -3.20 -10.22
CA GLU A 125 8.77 -4.64 -9.98
C GLU A 125 8.86 -5.03 -8.50
N GLY A 126 9.73 -4.38 -7.73
CA GLY A 126 9.88 -4.61 -6.29
C GLY A 126 8.60 -4.36 -5.49
N ASN A 127 7.75 -3.44 -5.93
CA ASN A 127 6.48 -3.15 -5.26
C ASN A 127 5.52 -4.35 -5.34
N LEU A 128 5.50 -5.06 -6.48
CA LEU A 128 4.68 -6.25 -6.66
C LEU A 128 5.11 -7.37 -5.70
N THR A 129 6.43 -7.63 -5.59
CA THR A 129 6.95 -8.66 -4.67
C THR A 129 6.64 -8.35 -3.22
N LEU A 130 6.79 -7.08 -2.80
CA LEU A 130 6.47 -6.67 -1.44
C LEU A 130 4.99 -6.94 -1.09
N LEU A 131 4.08 -6.65 -2.00
CA LEU A 131 2.64 -6.84 -1.80
C LEU A 131 2.24 -8.32 -1.82
N LEU A 132 2.81 -9.12 -2.73
CA LEU A 132 2.57 -10.55 -2.78
C LEU A 132 3.01 -11.28 -1.51
N ARG A 133 4.15 -10.90 -0.93
CA ARG A 133 4.65 -11.47 0.33
C ARG A 133 3.73 -11.16 1.52
N GLN A 134 2.83 -10.20 1.40
CA GLN A 134 1.79 -9.91 2.38
C GLN A 134 0.50 -10.71 2.15
N GLY A 135 0.50 -11.66 1.22
CA GLY A 135 -0.64 -12.54 0.92
C GLY A 135 -1.70 -11.89 0.03
N VAL A 136 -1.37 -10.82 -0.68
CA VAL A 136 -2.30 -10.23 -1.66
C VAL A 136 -2.44 -11.16 -2.86
N ASP A 137 -3.67 -11.29 -3.36
CA ASP A 137 -3.98 -12.11 -4.53
C ASP A 137 -3.29 -11.56 -5.79
N ILE A 138 -2.59 -12.42 -6.54
CA ILE A 138 -1.90 -12.04 -7.76
C ILE A 138 -2.86 -11.55 -8.85
N ASP A 139 -4.11 -12.07 -8.88
CA ASP A 139 -5.15 -11.59 -9.79
C ASP A 139 -5.42 -10.11 -9.53
N LEU A 140 -5.69 -9.74 -8.28
CA LEU A 140 -5.96 -8.36 -7.88
C LEU A 140 -4.77 -7.44 -8.16
N LEU A 141 -3.56 -7.89 -7.82
CA LEU A 141 -2.33 -7.12 -8.06
C LEU A 141 -2.11 -6.81 -9.54
N LEU A 142 -2.18 -7.83 -10.40
CA LEU A 142 -1.93 -7.64 -11.84
C LEU A 142 -3.04 -6.86 -12.52
N ARG A 143 -4.29 -7.01 -12.11
CA ARG A 143 -5.39 -6.19 -12.62
C ARG A 143 -5.19 -4.71 -12.32
N LEU A 144 -4.76 -4.36 -11.11
CA LEU A 144 -4.47 -2.97 -10.75
C LEU A 144 -3.15 -2.48 -11.35
N MET A 145 -2.06 -3.22 -11.17
CA MET A 145 -0.72 -2.73 -11.45
C MET A 145 -0.28 -2.90 -12.91
N ALA A 146 -0.75 -3.94 -13.63
CA ALA A 146 -0.28 -4.20 -15.00
C ALA A 146 -1.15 -3.51 -16.05
N ALA A 147 -0.50 -2.79 -16.97
CA ALA A 147 -1.14 -2.14 -18.12
C ALA A 147 -1.34 -3.09 -19.30
N GLU A 148 -0.40 -4.01 -19.49
CA GLU A 148 -0.33 -4.88 -20.65
C GLU A 148 0.51 -6.13 -20.37
N LEU A 149 0.21 -7.19 -21.10
CA LEU A 149 1.03 -8.38 -21.23
C LEU A 149 1.66 -8.37 -22.63
N ARG A 150 2.97 -8.61 -22.71
CA ARG A 150 3.72 -8.74 -23.96
C ARG A 150 4.27 -10.13 -24.09
N ILE A 151 3.93 -10.79 -25.19
CA ILE A 151 4.38 -12.15 -25.52
C ILE A 151 5.30 -12.08 -26.74
N PRO A 152 6.39 -12.87 -26.79
CA PRO A 152 7.23 -12.97 -27.97
C PRO A 152 6.41 -13.34 -29.22
N GLY A 153 6.65 -12.63 -30.31
CA GLY A 153 6.05 -12.88 -31.61
C GLY A 153 7.08 -12.68 -32.72
N ASN A 154 6.78 -13.11 -33.93
CA ASN A 154 7.64 -12.92 -35.08
C ASN A 154 6.87 -12.16 -36.18
N PRO A 155 7.30 -10.97 -36.61
CA PRO A 155 8.59 -10.29 -36.30
C PRO A 155 8.56 -9.37 -35.04
N ARG A 156 7.42 -9.17 -34.40
CA ARG A 156 7.26 -8.26 -33.24
C ARG A 156 6.56 -8.91 -32.08
N GLU A 157 6.77 -8.36 -30.86
CA GLU A 157 5.99 -8.75 -29.67
C GLU A 157 4.49 -8.54 -29.94
N ILE A 158 3.67 -9.48 -29.46
CA ILE A 158 2.21 -9.34 -29.41
C ILE A 158 1.87 -8.72 -28.07
N VAL A 159 1.03 -7.67 -28.10
CA VAL A 159 0.64 -6.92 -26.92
C VAL A 159 -0.83 -7.14 -26.61
N TYR A 160 -1.11 -7.57 -25.40
CA TYR A 160 -2.47 -7.72 -24.86
C TYR A 160 -2.69 -6.69 -23.78
N TYR A 161 -3.55 -5.71 -24.05
CA TYR A 161 -3.83 -4.59 -23.15
C TYR A 161 -4.81 -4.99 -22.04
N ASN A 162 -4.51 -4.61 -20.82
CA ASN A 162 -5.48 -4.61 -19.71
C ASN A 162 -6.43 -3.41 -19.88
N ARG A 163 -7.27 -3.47 -20.90
CA ARG A 163 -8.22 -2.44 -21.28
C ARG A 163 -9.52 -3.09 -21.76
N PRO A 164 -10.62 -3.02 -20.97
CA PRO A 164 -11.88 -3.68 -21.31
C PRO A 164 -12.48 -3.27 -22.66
N ALA A 165 -12.23 -2.03 -23.13
CA ALA A 165 -12.66 -1.55 -24.44
C ALA A 165 -12.00 -2.34 -25.60
N ASP A 166 -10.79 -2.90 -25.42
CA ASP A 166 -10.16 -3.84 -26.36
C ASP A 166 -10.46 -5.27 -25.93
N ARG A 167 -11.63 -5.77 -26.33
CA ARG A 167 -12.16 -7.06 -25.85
C ARG A 167 -11.22 -8.22 -26.06
N GLN A 168 -10.55 -8.32 -27.21
CA GLN A 168 -9.67 -9.43 -27.52
C GLN A 168 -8.41 -9.41 -26.64
N SER A 169 -7.76 -8.25 -26.54
CA SER A 169 -6.58 -8.10 -25.70
C SER A 169 -6.93 -8.33 -24.23
N TYR A 170 -8.02 -7.72 -23.73
CA TYR A 170 -8.45 -7.87 -22.35
C TYR A 170 -8.77 -9.30 -21.97
N MET A 171 -9.47 -10.04 -22.85
CA MET A 171 -9.78 -11.46 -22.63
C MET A 171 -8.50 -12.28 -22.42
N VAL A 172 -7.51 -12.17 -23.31
CA VAL A 172 -6.25 -12.91 -23.19
C VAL A 172 -5.47 -12.49 -21.94
N PHE A 173 -5.40 -11.18 -21.68
CA PHE A 173 -4.77 -10.66 -20.46
C PHE A 173 -5.39 -11.30 -19.21
N ARG A 174 -6.73 -11.27 -19.11
CA ARG A 174 -7.45 -11.85 -17.95
C ARG A 174 -7.25 -13.36 -17.82
N GLN A 175 -7.28 -14.11 -18.93
CA GLN A 175 -7.04 -15.56 -18.92
C GLN A 175 -5.65 -15.90 -18.37
N VAL A 176 -4.62 -15.14 -18.78
CA VAL A 176 -3.26 -15.33 -18.25
C VAL A 176 -3.21 -15.01 -16.75
N VAL A 177 -3.84 -13.94 -16.32
CA VAL A 177 -3.89 -13.55 -14.90
C VAL A 177 -4.63 -14.63 -14.08
N LEU A 178 -5.74 -15.18 -14.56
CA LEU A 178 -6.46 -16.28 -13.92
C LEU A 178 -5.60 -17.55 -13.81
N GLN A 179 -4.76 -17.85 -14.82
CA GLN A 179 -3.81 -18.97 -14.73
C GLN A 179 -2.81 -18.73 -13.57
N LEU A 180 -2.26 -17.52 -13.45
CA LEU A 180 -1.34 -17.21 -12.36
C LEU A 180 -2.02 -17.25 -10.98
N SER A 181 -3.29 -16.84 -10.89
CA SER A 181 -4.09 -16.99 -9.67
C SER A 181 -4.24 -18.46 -9.25
N THR A 182 -4.53 -19.35 -10.20
CA THR A 182 -4.60 -20.80 -9.88
C THR A 182 -3.26 -21.39 -9.45
N LEU A 183 -2.15 -20.87 -9.96
CA LEU A 183 -0.81 -21.25 -9.47
C LEU A 183 -0.59 -20.80 -8.04
N GLN A 184 -1.01 -19.58 -7.70
CA GLN A 184 -0.94 -19.07 -6.33
C GLN A 184 -1.80 -19.90 -5.37
N ASP A 185 -3.06 -20.19 -5.72
CA ASP A 185 -3.98 -21.01 -4.92
C ASP A 185 -3.44 -22.41 -4.63
N ARG A 186 -2.64 -22.94 -5.55
CA ARG A 186 -2.01 -24.27 -5.46
C ARG A 186 -0.60 -24.24 -4.84
N ASN A 187 -0.11 -23.08 -4.40
CA ASN A 187 1.26 -22.86 -3.93
C ASN A 187 2.34 -23.26 -4.96
N LEU A 188 2.07 -23.03 -6.23
CA LEU A 188 2.97 -23.31 -7.35
C LEU A 188 3.51 -22.03 -8.01
N LEU A 189 3.17 -20.87 -7.47
CA LEU A 189 3.61 -19.57 -7.99
C LEU A 189 4.83 -19.08 -7.21
N TYR A 190 5.89 -18.79 -7.93
CA TYR A 190 7.10 -18.15 -7.41
C TYR A 190 7.23 -16.75 -8.00
N VAL A 191 7.36 -15.75 -7.13
CA VAL A 191 7.56 -14.35 -7.53
C VAL A 191 8.73 -13.80 -6.71
N GLU A 192 9.91 -14.04 -7.21
CA GLU A 192 11.13 -13.78 -6.46
C GLU A 192 12.22 -13.15 -7.33
N PRO A 193 13.15 -12.38 -6.71
CA PRO A 193 14.34 -11.94 -7.41
C PRO A 193 15.22 -13.14 -7.73
N MET A 194 15.65 -13.23 -8.97
CA MET A 194 16.59 -14.27 -9.37
C MET A 194 17.96 -14.07 -8.69
N ILE A 195 18.44 -15.10 -8.00
CA ILE A 195 19.74 -15.08 -7.37
C ILE A 195 20.70 -15.92 -8.21
N TYR A 196 21.82 -15.34 -8.62
CA TYR A 196 22.84 -16.01 -9.39
C TYR A 196 24.25 -15.65 -8.89
N HIS A 197 25.22 -16.43 -9.28
CA HIS A 197 26.61 -16.23 -8.90
C HIS A 197 27.46 -15.87 -10.11
N ASN A 198 28.12 -14.73 -10.05
CA ASN A 198 29.18 -14.38 -11.00
C ASN A 198 30.49 -14.93 -10.48
N THR A 199 31.22 -15.63 -11.35
CA THR A 199 32.52 -16.21 -11.02
C THR A 199 33.61 -15.61 -11.89
N TRP A 200 34.76 -15.30 -11.27
CA TRP A 200 35.99 -14.86 -11.94
C TRP A 200 37.13 -15.70 -11.47
N THR A 201 38.08 -16.00 -12.35
CA THR A 201 39.27 -16.74 -12.01
C THR A 201 40.47 -15.81 -12.19
N ILE A 202 41.29 -15.67 -11.13
CA ILE A 202 42.52 -14.88 -11.15
C ILE A 202 43.71 -15.75 -10.74
N PRO A 203 44.92 -15.55 -11.32
CA PRO A 203 46.12 -16.26 -10.88
C PRO A 203 46.46 -15.89 -9.44
N SER A 204 46.78 -16.89 -8.59
CA SER A 204 47.12 -16.66 -7.17
C SER A 204 48.42 -15.85 -7.01
N ALA A 205 49.35 -15.98 -7.96
CA ALA A 205 50.59 -15.22 -7.97
C ALA A 205 50.43 -13.70 -8.15
N ASN A 206 49.26 -13.25 -8.64
CA ASN A 206 48.98 -11.84 -8.87
C ASN A 206 48.25 -11.16 -7.70
N VAL A 207 48.04 -11.85 -6.59
CA VAL A 207 47.26 -11.36 -5.44
C VAL A 207 48.18 -11.23 -4.21
N SER A 208 48.39 -10.01 -3.76
CA SER A 208 49.09 -9.76 -2.49
C SER A 208 48.18 -10.07 -1.28
N GLY A 209 48.74 -10.18 -0.10
CA GLY A 209 47.99 -10.44 1.12
C GLY A 209 46.97 -9.31 1.46
N ASP A 210 47.27 -8.07 1.05
CA ASP A 210 46.37 -6.94 1.26
C ASP A 210 45.23 -6.93 0.23
N ASP A 211 45.53 -7.23 -1.04
CA ASP A 211 44.51 -7.40 -2.08
C ASP A 211 43.55 -8.55 -1.73
N PHE A 212 44.08 -9.67 -1.17
CA PHE A 212 43.25 -10.80 -0.75
C PHE A 212 42.23 -10.39 0.32
N ARG A 213 42.65 -9.62 1.33
CA ARG A 213 41.78 -9.13 2.38
C ARG A 213 40.70 -8.17 1.85
N GLU A 214 41.03 -7.37 0.84
CA GLU A 214 40.04 -6.48 0.20
C GLU A 214 39.05 -7.27 -0.64
N LEU A 215 39.50 -8.23 -1.44
CA LEU A 215 38.66 -9.11 -2.23
C LEU A 215 37.73 -9.95 -1.35
N GLU A 216 38.20 -10.48 -0.21
CA GLU A 216 37.38 -11.28 0.72
C GLU A 216 36.18 -10.51 1.30
N ARG A 217 36.25 -9.18 1.36
CA ARG A 217 35.12 -8.34 1.80
C ARG A 217 33.92 -8.34 0.82
N HIS A 218 34.19 -8.61 -0.46
CA HIS A 218 33.22 -8.47 -1.55
C HIS A 218 32.92 -9.76 -2.29
N TYR A 219 33.82 -10.75 -2.17
CA TYR A 219 33.75 -12.01 -2.90
C TYR A 219 33.99 -13.18 -1.94
N ARG A 220 33.35 -14.30 -2.22
CA ARG A 220 33.73 -15.57 -1.67
C ARG A 220 34.93 -16.08 -2.47
N ILE A 221 36.05 -16.36 -1.82
CA ILE A 221 37.29 -16.79 -2.47
C ILE A 221 37.53 -18.26 -2.18
N THR A 222 37.71 -19.05 -3.21
CA THR A 222 38.16 -20.46 -3.11
C THR A 222 39.39 -20.66 -3.97
N ALA A 223 40.34 -21.47 -3.52
CA ALA A 223 41.47 -21.87 -4.35
C ALA A 223 41.04 -23.03 -5.25
N ASP A 224 41.55 -23.10 -6.48
CA ASP A 224 41.38 -24.25 -7.35
C ASP A 224 42.23 -25.44 -6.82
N GLU A 225 41.99 -26.64 -7.35
CA GLU A 225 42.69 -27.87 -6.91
C GLU A 225 44.20 -27.77 -7.02
N SER A 226 44.70 -26.98 -7.97
CA SER A 226 46.13 -26.75 -8.18
C SER A 226 46.76 -25.65 -7.29
N HIS A 227 45.90 -24.90 -6.56
CA HIS A 227 46.25 -23.70 -5.78
C HIS A 227 46.96 -22.59 -6.59
N GLN A 228 46.89 -22.68 -7.92
CA GLN A 228 47.50 -21.69 -8.81
C GLN A 228 46.53 -20.54 -9.16
N ARG A 229 45.25 -20.70 -8.88
CA ARG A 229 44.22 -19.72 -9.16
C ARG A 229 43.27 -19.58 -7.99
N TYR A 230 42.78 -18.36 -7.82
CA TYR A 230 41.62 -18.07 -6.95
C TYR A 230 40.38 -17.95 -7.81
N ILE A 231 39.32 -18.60 -7.36
CA ILE A 231 37.95 -18.47 -7.90
C ILE A 231 37.24 -17.49 -6.99
N LEU A 232 36.88 -16.33 -7.55
CA LEU A 232 36.12 -15.28 -6.88
C LEU A 232 34.66 -15.49 -7.23
N GLU A 233 33.79 -15.63 -6.25
CA GLU A 233 32.37 -15.80 -6.42
C GLU A 233 31.63 -14.62 -5.77
N LYS A 234 30.73 -13.99 -6.50
CA LYS A 234 29.86 -12.93 -6.01
C LYS A 234 28.40 -13.30 -6.22
N ARG A 235 27.64 -13.37 -5.12
CA ARG A 235 26.20 -13.51 -5.16
C ARG A 235 25.57 -12.22 -5.66
N VAL A 236 24.73 -12.28 -6.70
CA VAL A 236 24.04 -11.14 -7.29
C VAL A 236 22.54 -11.36 -7.21
N THR A 237 21.81 -10.36 -6.74
CA THR A 237 20.36 -10.33 -6.79
C THR A 237 19.96 -9.67 -8.10
N GLY A 238 19.32 -10.45 -8.98
CA GLY A 238 18.85 -10.00 -10.28
C GLY A 238 17.40 -9.51 -10.29
N ARG A 239 16.81 -9.53 -11.48
CA ARG A 239 15.44 -9.09 -11.74
C ARG A 239 14.42 -10.07 -11.15
N ILE A 240 13.22 -9.57 -10.88
CA ILE A 240 12.10 -10.37 -10.38
C ILE A 240 11.45 -11.14 -11.54
N LEU A 241 11.14 -12.40 -11.30
CA LEU A 241 10.45 -13.30 -12.22
C LEU A 241 9.16 -13.84 -11.61
N ILE A 242 8.18 -14.09 -12.46
CA ILE A 242 6.97 -14.83 -12.14
C ILE A 242 7.09 -16.20 -12.81
N THR A 243 7.15 -17.29 -12.03
CA THR A 243 7.40 -18.64 -12.54
C THR A 243 6.50 -19.68 -11.84
N ASN A 244 6.36 -20.87 -12.45
CA ASN A 244 5.75 -22.06 -11.83
C ASN A 244 6.80 -23.06 -11.32
N TYR A 245 8.01 -22.62 -11.14
CA TYR A 245 9.13 -23.38 -10.62
C TYR A 245 9.99 -22.48 -9.71
N ASP A 246 10.69 -23.11 -8.78
CA ASP A 246 11.65 -22.42 -7.93
C ASP A 246 12.90 -22.04 -8.74
N PRO A 247 13.18 -20.74 -8.95
CA PRO A 247 14.34 -20.28 -9.72
C PRO A 247 15.68 -20.75 -9.15
N ASP A 248 15.75 -21.02 -7.84
CA ASP A 248 16.99 -21.49 -7.19
C ASP A 248 17.37 -22.93 -7.58
N ASN A 249 16.40 -23.70 -8.12
CA ASN A 249 16.67 -25.04 -8.66
C ASN A 249 17.24 -25.03 -10.08
N LEU A 250 17.28 -23.88 -10.76
CA LEU A 250 17.88 -23.78 -12.09
C LEU A 250 19.41 -23.76 -12.02
N PRO A 251 20.11 -24.27 -13.05
CA PRO A 251 21.55 -24.08 -13.20
C PRO A 251 21.93 -22.59 -13.22
N ASN A 252 23.08 -22.26 -12.63
CA ASN A 252 23.53 -20.86 -12.54
C ASN A 252 23.60 -20.15 -13.90
N ASP A 253 24.03 -20.83 -14.94
CA ASP A 253 24.12 -20.27 -16.31
C ASP A 253 22.73 -19.93 -16.88
N GLU A 254 21.73 -20.71 -16.52
CA GLU A 254 20.34 -20.44 -16.95
C GLU A 254 19.78 -19.24 -16.20
N ARG A 255 20.04 -19.15 -14.89
CA ARG A 255 19.68 -17.98 -14.09
C ARG A 255 20.32 -16.69 -14.63
N ILE A 256 21.59 -16.73 -15.01
CA ILE A 256 22.30 -15.61 -15.65
C ILE A 256 21.61 -15.23 -16.98
N ARG A 257 21.28 -16.21 -17.82
CA ARG A 257 20.61 -15.92 -19.13
C ARG A 257 19.23 -15.30 -18.96
N LEU A 258 18.43 -15.80 -18.02
CA LEU A 258 17.11 -15.23 -17.72
C LEU A 258 17.23 -13.82 -17.17
N HIS A 259 18.18 -13.58 -16.26
CA HIS A 259 18.45 -12.23 -15.76
C HIS A 259 18.86 -11.28 -16.89
N GLN A 260 19.81 -11.67 -17.74
CA GLN A 260 20.26 -10.87 -18.86
C GLN A 260 19.12 -10.56 -19.85
N LYS A 261 18.18 -11.48 -20.03
CA LYS A 261 16.97 -11.26 -20.83
C LYS A 261 16.08 -10.18 -20.19
N ALA A 262 15.84 -10.29 -18.88
CA ALA A 262 15.01 -9.34 -18.13
C ALA A 262 15.66 -7.95 -17.98
N ASP A 263 16.99 -7.90 -17.79
CA ASP A 263 17.74 -6.66 -17.56
C ASP A 263 17.78 -5.73 -18.77
N ARG A 264 17.48 -6.25 -19.97
CA ARG A 264 17.33 -5.43 -21.20
C ARG A 264 16.08 -4.55 -21.18
N TRP A 265 15.16 -4.81 -20.25
CA TRP A 265 13.89 -4.09 -20.15
C TRP A 265 13.90 -3.11 -18.99
N PRO A 266 13.06 -2.09 -19.05
CA PRO A 266 12.91 -1.16 -17.92
C PRO A 266 12.40 -1.88 -16.65
N PRO A 267 12.67 -1.32 -15.45
CA PRO A 267 12.35 -1.97 -14.18
C PRO A 267 10.85 -2.08 -13.85
N ASN A 268 10.00 -1.56 -14.72
CA ASN A 268 8.55 -1.73 -14.67
C ASN A 268 8.04 -2.87 -15.59
N ASP A 269 8.93 -3.58 -16.28
CA ASP A 269 8.59 -4.79 -17.03
C ASP A 269 9.00 -6.02 -16.20
N ILE A 270 8.05 -6.89 -15.85
CA ILE A 270 8.28 -8.10 -15.05
C ILE A 270 8.22 -9.32 -15.96
N LEU A 271 9.27 -10.12 -15.98
CA LEU A 271 9.30 -11.37 -16.76
C LEU A 271 8.34 -12.40 -16.17
N VAL A 272 7.53 -13.02 -17.00
CA VAL A 272 6.75 -14.22 -16.69
C VAL A 272 7.24 -15.38 -17.52
N ASP A 273 7.53 -16.52 -16.86
CA ASP A 273 8.01 -17.76 -17.47
C ASP A 273 7.36 -18.97 -16.79
N VAL A 274 6.18 -19.35 -17.28
CA VAL A 274 5.46 -20.55 -16.86
C VAL A 274 5.75 -21.66 -17.86
N ARG A 275 6.39 -22.73 -17.40
CA ARG A 275 6.89 -23.83 -18.27
C ARG A 275 6.00 -25.06 -18.20
N PRO A 276 5.82 -25.78 -19.33
CA PRO A 276 4.96 -26.96 -19.40
C PRO A 276 5.50 -28.19 -18.66
N ASP A 277 6.81 -28.25 -18.44
CA ASP A 277 7.52 -29.34 -17.76
C ASP A 277 7.54 -29.22 -16.24
N HIS A 278 6.90 -28.17 -15.69
CA HIS A 278 6.74 -27.95 -14.26
C HIS A 278 5.27 -28.02 -13.83
N PRO A 279 4.99 -28.30 -12.55
CA PRO A 279 3.62 -28.34 -12.03
C PRO A 279 2.85 -27.04 -12.33
N GLY A 280 1.61 -27.16 -12.81
CA GLY A 280 0.80 -26.00 -13.19
C GLY A 280 1.12 -25.44 -14.59
N GLY A 281 1.94 -26.13 -15.37
CA GLY A 281 2.35 -25.74 -16.71
C GLY A 281 1.36 -26.12 -17.83
N GLU A 282 0.13 -26.47 -17.50
CA GLU A 282 -0.92 -26.83 -18.48
C GLU A 282 -1.23 -25.68 -19.46
N TYR A 283 -1.07 -24.44 -18.99
CA TYR A 283 -1.10 -23.22 -19.81
C TYR A 283 0.24 -22.50 -19.72
N PRO A 284 1.21 -22.83 -20.59
CA PRO A 284 2.53 -22.21 -20.56
C PRO A 284 2.43 -20.73 -20.98
N ILE A 285 3.19 -19.86 -20.27
CA ILE A 285 3.20 -18.43 -20.49
C ILE A 285 4.65 -17.97 -20.55
N GLN A 286 5.05 -17.38 -21.65
CA GLN A 286 6.35 -16.72 -21.79
C GLN A 286 6.13 -15.29 -22.23
N GLY A 287 6.58 -14.32 -21.45
CA GLY A 287 6.37 -12.93 -21.76
C GLY A 287 6.81 -11.98 -20.64
N LYS A 288 6.19 -10.81 -20.62
CA LYS A 288 6.39 -9.84 -19.56
C LYS A 288 5.14 -9.00 -19.33
N PHE A 289 4.88 -8.67 -18.07
CA PHE A 289 3.91 -7.66 -17.71
C PHE A 289 4.57 -6.29 -17.63
N ARG A 290 3.92 -5.26 -18.15
CA ARG A 290 4.31 -3.87 -18.00
C ARG A 290 3.43 -3.20 -16.96
N LEU A 291 4.07 -2.64 -15.92
CA LEU A 291 3.36 -1.99 -14.83
C LEU A 291 2.93 -0.56 -15.18
N ARG A 292 1.83 -0.14 -14.57
CA ARG A 292 1.26 1.21 -14.64
C ARG A 292 1.95 2.17 -13.69
N SER A 293 1.79 3.47 -13.92
CA SER A 293 1.96 4.50 -12.89
C SER A 293 0.73 4.59 -12.01
N PHE A 294 0.84 5.21 -10.84
CA PHE A 294 -0.32 5.41 -9.96
C PHE A 294 -1.41 6.24 -10.64
N HIS A 295 -1.03 7.27 -11.38
CA HIS A 295 -1.97 8.04 -12.22
C HIS A 295 -2.74 7.15 -13.22
N ALA A 296 -2.04 6.22 -13.88
CA ALA A 296 -2.68 5.31 -14.83
C ALA A 296 -3.62 4.30 -14.14
N ILE A 297 -3.36 3.95 -12.88
CA ILE A 297 -4.28 3.12 -12.07
C ILE A 297 -5.58 3.90 -11.81
N LEU A 298 -5.50 5.16 -11.34
CA LEU A 298 -6.69 5.98 -11.11
C LEU A 298 -7.51 6.18 -12.39
N ASN A 299 -6.84 6.41 -13.53
CA ASN A 299 -7.52 6.52 -14.83
C ASN A 299 -8.18 5.20 -15.26
N PHE A 300 -7.58 4.05 -14.96
CA PHE A 300 -8.18 2.75 -15.25
C PHE A 300 -9.45 2.55 -14.44
N LEU A 301 -9.42 2.83 -13.14
CA LEU A 301 -10.58 2.74 -12.26
C LEU A 301 -11.68 3.75 -12.64
N GLY A 302 -11.32 5.00 -12.92
CA GLY A 302 -12.28 6.04 -13.34
C GLY A 302 -12.99 5.70 -14.65
N ARG A 303 -12.27 5.18 -15.66
CA ARG A 303 -12.88 4.71 -16.92
C ARG A 303 -13.75 3.47 -16.72
N GLY A 304 -13.45 2.65 -15.71
CA GLY A 304 -14.22 1.46 -15.39
C GLY A 304 -15.66 1.76 -14.94
N ILE A 305 -15.96 3.00 -14.53
CA ILE A 305 -17.29 3.41 -14.08
C ILE A 305 -18.29 3.35 -15.26
N HIS A 306 -17.99 4.00 -16.38
CA HIS A 306 -18.87 4.05 -17.55
C HIS A 306 -18.20 3.79 -18.90
N ASP A 307 -17.02 4.39 -19.15
CA ASP A 307 -16.41 4.42 -20.48
C ASP A 307 -15.94 3.04 -20.96
N ALA A 308 -15.40 2.26 -20.04
CA ALA A 308 -14.81 0.95 -20.32
C ALA A 308 -15.02 0.00 -19.12
N PRO A 309 -16.28 -0.36 -18.79
CA PRO A 309 -16.56 -1.27 -17.68
C PRO A 309 -15.94 -2.63 -17.92
N GLU A 310 -15.40 -3.21 -16.85
CA GLU A 310 -14.92 -4.58 -16.88
C GLU A 310 -16.10 -5.55 -17.04
N TYR A 311 -15.84 -6.72 -17.59
CA TYR A 311 -16.85 -7.76 -17.86
C TYR A 311 -16.32 -9.15 -17.52
N ASP A 312 -17.18 -10.11 -17.35
CA ASP A 312 -16.84 -11.48 -17.03
C ASP A 312 -16.02 -12.13 -18.14
N VAL A 313 -14.84 -12.62 -17.78
CA VAL A 313 -13.96 -13.35 -18.67
C VAL A 313 -13.86 -14.79 -18.20
N PRO A 314 -14.25 -15.78 -19.03
CA PRO A 314 -14.07 -17.17 -18.70
C PRO A 314 -12.58 -17.54 -18.68
N LYS A 315 -12.21 -18.44 -17.77
CA LYS A 315 -10.86 -18.98 -17.74
C LYS A 315 -10.53 -19.71 -19.05
N ASP A 316 -9.25 -19.78 -19.42
CA ASP A 316 -8.81 -20.64 -20.52
C ASP A 316 -9.15 -22.12 -20.21
N PRO A 317 -9.57 -22.94 -21.18
CA PRO A 317 -9.84 -24.38 -20.95
C PRO A 317 -8.69 -25.16 -20.31
N ARG A 318 -7.45 -24.75 -20.54
CA ARG A 318 -6.24 -25.35 -19.95
C ARG A 318 -6.02 -24.96 -18.49
N THR A 319 -6.61 -23.83 -18.05
CA THR A 319 -6.50 -23.35 -16.66
C THR A 319 -7.33 -24.25 -15.72
N PRO A 320 -6.77 -24.73 -14.61
CA PRO A 320 -7.49 -25.44 -13.57
C PRO A 320 -8.71 -24.66 -13.02
N PRO A 321 -9.56 -25.26 -12.18
CA PRO A 321 -10.62 -24.52 -11.51
C PRO A 321 -10.09 -23.30 -10.77
N VAL A 322 -10.75 -22.15 -10.93
CA VAL A 322 -10.40 -20.88 -10.32
C VAL A 322 -11.27 -20.67 -9.08
N ASN A 323 -10.68 -20.33 -7.95
CA ASN A 323 -11.42 -20.12 -6.70
C ASN A 323 -12.20 -18.79 -6.70
N LYS A 324 -11.60 -17.75 -7.28
CA LYS A 324 -12.19 -16.40 -7.37
C LYS A 324 -12.01 -15.84 -8.76
N ASN A 325 -13.08 -15.34 -9.36
CA ASN A 325 -13.04 -14.59 -10.62
C ASN A 325 -14.03 -13.42 -10.57
N PRO A 326 -13.79 -12.39 -9.76
CA PRO A 326 -14.67 -11.24 -9.71
C PRO A 326 -14.68 -10.49 -11.06
N THR A 327 -15.84 -10.00 -11.47
CA THR A 327 -16.01 -9.25 -12.73
C THR A 327 -15.13 -8.02 -12.75
N THR A 328 -15.15 -7.23 -11.67
CA THR A 328 -14.45 -5.94 -11.57
C THR A 328 -13.24 -6.03 -10.65
N THR A 329 -12.23 -5.22 -10.95
CA THR A 329 -11.04 -5.03 -10.09
C THR A 329 -11.40 -4.30 -8.81
N LEU A 330 -12.15 -3.20 -8.93
CA LEU A 330 -12.74 -2.44 -7.82
C LEU A 330 -14.05 -1.85 -8.36
N GLN A 331 -15.17 -2.25 -7.78
CA GLN A 331 -16.49 -1.78 -8.20
C GLN A 331 -16.78 -0.42 -7.56
N ILE A 332 -16.63 0.64 -8.35
CA ILE A 332 -17.06 1.99 -7.97
C ILE A 332 -18.52 2.18 -8.41
N LEU A 333 -19.34 2.61 -7.46
CA LEU A 333 -20.74 2.98 -7.68
C LEU A 333 -20.82 4.50 -7.87
N GLU A 334 -21.63 4.94 -8.84
CA GLU A 334 -22.01 6.32 -9.06
C GLU A 334 -23.52 6.43 -8.93
N SER A 335 -24.02 7.41 -8.18
CA SER A 335 -25.45 7.58 -7.91
C SER A 335 -25.79 9.01 -7.50
N ASP A 336 -27.02 9.44 -7.79
CA ASP A 336 -27.60 10.72 -7.31
C ASP A 336 -27.85 10.74 -5.78
N ARG A 337 -27.77 9.60 -5.13
CA ARG A 337 -27.95 9.42 -3.67
C ARG A 337 -27.00 8.38 -3.11
N VAL A 338 -26.77 8.43 -1.81
CA VAL A 338 -26.02 7.38 -1.11
C VAL A 338 -26.83 6.09 -1.13
N LEU A 339 -26.24 5.01 -1.64
CA LEU A 339 -26.85 3.68 -1.68
C LEU A 339 -26.48 2.88 -0.41
N ASP A 340 -27.35 1.95 -0.02
CA ASP A 340 -27.16 1.12 1.19
C ASP A 340 -25.93 0.18 1.10
N ASP A 341 -25.56 -0.23 -0.12
CA ASP A 341 -24.40 -1.07 -0.43
C ASP A 341 -23.14 -0.27 -0.77
N MET A 342 -23.14 1.04 -0.54
CA MET A 342 -22.02 1.94 -0.78
C MET A 342 -21.19 2.09 0.50
N GLU A 343 -20.07 1.42 0.57
CA GLU A 343 -19.09 1.61 1.63
C GLU A 343 -18.19 2.79 1.28
N ARG A 344 -18.04 3.78 2.17
CA ARG A 344 -17.24 4.98 1.93
C ARG A 344 -17.63 5.69 0.62
N TYR A 345 -17.98 6.95 0.70
CA TYR A 345 -18.41 7.73 -0.46
C TYR A 345 -17.92 9.16 -0.39
N VAL A 346 -17.86 9.79 -1.56
CA VAL A 346 -17.59 11.22 -1.74
C VAL A 346 -18.62 11.80 -2.70
N TYR A 347 -18.94 13.09 -2.51
CA TYR A 347 -19.80 13.81 -3.41
C TYR A 347 -18.96 14.64 -4.39
N TYR A 348 -19.21 14.47 -5.68
CA TYR A 348 -18.49 15.18 -6.73
C TYR A 348 -19.33 15.39 -7.97
N GLN A 349 -19.38 16.62 -8.52
CA GLN A 349 -20.12 16.98 -9.75
C GLN A 349 -21.62 16.62 -9.77
N GLY A 350 -22.27 16.59 -8.62
CA GLY A 350 -23.70 16.27 -8.53
C GLY A 350 -24.00 14.83 -8.13
N GLU A 351 -23.00 13.95 -8.11
CA GLU A 351 -23.14 12.52 -7.86
C GLU A 351 -22.32 12.05 -6.67
N TYR A 352 -22.72 10.94 -6.06
CA TYR A 352 -21.97 10.22 -5.02
C TYR A 352 -21.16 9.09 -5.64
N TYR A 353 -19.88 9.03 -5.27
CA TYR A 353 -18.94 7.99 -5.67
C TYR A 353 -18.49 7.21 -4.46
N GLY A 354 -18.67 5.90 -4.47
CA GLY A 354 -18.23 5.00 -3.41
C GLY A 354 -17.91 3.63 -3.98
N PHE A 355 -17.24 2.77 -3.23
CA PHE A 355 -17.09 1.40 -3.68
C PHE A 355 -18.14 0.50 -3.02
N ARG A 356 -18.53 -0.55 -3.75
CA ARG A 356 -19.54 -1.49 -3.29
C ARG A 356 -19.03 -2.31 -2.12
N ASP A 357 -19.83 -2.41 -1.07
CA ASP A 357 -19.63 -3.39 -0.01
C ASP A 357 -19.97 -4.80 -0.53
N ASP A 358 -18.98 -5.69 -0.52
CA ASP A 358 -19.14 -7.10 -0.87
C ASP A 358 -18.97 -7.98 0.38
N GLU A 359 -20.01 -8.05 1.19
CA GLU A 359 -20.02 -8.76 2.49
C GLU A 359 -19.45 -10.19 2.43
N GLN A 360 -19.56 -10.86 1.26
CA GLN A 360 -19.19 -12.26 1.13
C GLN A 360 -17.70 -12.52 0.89
N ASN A 361 -16.98 -11.63 0.21
CA ASN A 361 -15.61 -11.91 -0.27
C ASN A 361 -14.57 -10.87 0.10
N ASN A 362 -14.96 -9.73 0.65
CA ASN A 362 -14.08 -8.57 0.96
C ASN A 362 -13.20 -8.09 -0.22
N TRP A 363 -13.53 -8.47 -1.46
CA TRP A 363 -12.70 -8.18 -2.63
C TRP A 363 -12.54 -6.67 -2.87
N ASN A 364 -13.62 -5.91 -2.84
CA ASN A 364 -13.56 -4.47 -3.03
C ASN A 364 -12.81 -3.77 -1.89
N ARG A 365 -12.97 -4.23 -0.65
CA ARG A 365 -12.18 -3.74 0.50
C ARG A 365 -10.69 -4.03 0.34
N GLU A 366 -10.34 -5.24 -0.10
CA GLU A 366 -8.94 -5.61 -0.38
C GLU A 366 -8.37 -4.80 -1.53
N ALA A 367 -9.13 -4.61 -2.61
CA ALA A 367 -8.74 -3.78 -3.74
C ALA A 367 -8.50 -2.32 -3.34
N PHE A 368 -9.39 -1.76 -2.52
CA PHE A 368 -9.25 -0.40 -2.04
C PHE A 368 -8.07 -0.26 -1.06
N ARG A 369 -7.88 -1.22 -0.15
CA ARG A 369 -6.70 -1.29 0.73
C ARG A 369 -5.41 -1.34 -0.09
N LEU A 370 -5.38 -2.16 -1.14
CA LEU A 370 -4.23 -2.24 -2.03
C LEU A 370 -3.97 -0.91 -2.75
N LEU A 371 -5.02 -0.25 -3.25
CA LEU A 371 -4.92 1.08 -3.85
C LEU A 371 -4.32 2.11 -2.87
N TYR A 372 -4.76 2.07 -1.60
CA TYR A 372 -4.21 2.91 -0.54
C TYR A 372 -2.72 2.63 -0.31
N GLN A 373 -2.31 1.36 -0.23
CA GLN A 373 -0.91 0.96 -0.07
C GLN A 373 -0.05 1.44 -1.26
N LEU A 374 -0.54 1.29 -2.49
CA LEU A 374 0.13 1.78 -3.69
C LEU A 374 0.29 3.31 -3.68
N PHE A 375 -0.71 4.04 -3.18
CA PHE A 375 -0.62 5.48 -2.97
C PHE A 375 0.50 5.83 -1.98
N GLN A 376 0.58 5.14 -0.84
CA GLN A 376 1.62 5.36 0.16
C GLN A 376 3.03 5.09 -0.40
N MET A 377 3.19 4.07 -1.22
CA MET A 377 4.46 3.77 -1.90
C MET A 377 4.86 4.85 -2.93
N THR A 378 3.88 5.59 -3.46
CA THR A 378 4.09 6.61 -4.50
C THR A 378 4.38 7.99 -3.90
N VAL A 379 3.74 8.32 -2.78
CA VAL A 379 3.72 9.67 -2.19
C VAL A 379 4.69 9.81 -1.01
N SER A 380 5.76 9.13 -0.96
CA SER A 380 6.62 8.89 0.19
C SER A 380 6.99 10.10 1.10
N GLU A 381 6.74 11.35 0.71
CA GLU A 381 7.07 12.52 1.55
C GLU A 381 6.01 13.62 1.45
N VAL A 382 5.26 13.81 2.54
CA VAL A 382 4.51 15.06 2.76
C VAL A 382 5.54 16.14 3.13
N PRO A 383 5.53 17.32 2.49
CA PRO A 383 6.43 18.41 2.86
C PRO A 383 6.29 18.73 4.35
N ARG A 384 7.35 18.52 5.12
CA ARG A 384 7.37 18.93 6.53
C ARG A 384 7.54 20.42 6.57
N LEU A 385 6.48 21.16 6.81
CA LEU A 385 6.59 22.53 7.30
C LEU A 385 7.27 22.45 8.66
N GLY A 386 8.34 23.24 8.87
CA GLY A 386 9.19 23.17 10.05
C GLY A 386 8.37 23.02 11.34
N VAL A 387 8.71 22.01 12.13
CA VAL A 387 8.01 21.69 13.37
C VAL A 387 8.03 22.93 14.26
N PRO A 388 6.88 23.48 14.68
CA PRO A 388 6.88 24.46 15.74
C PRO A 388 7.49 23.81 16.98
N SER A 389 8.58 24.36 17.49
CA SER A 389 9.15 23.92 18.77
C SER A 389 8.04 23.97 19.82
N ILE A 390 7.85 22.88 20.57
CA ILE A 390 6.89 22.82 21.67
C ILE A 390 7.27 23.90 22.68
N THR A 391 6.50 24.98 22.71
CA THR A 391 6.63 25.97 23.77
C THR A 391 5.72 25.50 24.90
N ILE A 392 6.33 24.91 25.93
CA ILE A 392 5.61 24.66 27.19
C ILE A 392 5.50 26.01 27.88
N ALA A 393 4.34 26.66 27.75
CA ALA A 393 4.01 27.79 28.59
C ALA A 393 3.76 27.25 30.01
N LYS A 394 4.56 27.76 30.98
CA LYS A 394 4.37 27.53 32.41
C LYS A 394 3.19 28.33 32.91
#